data_5b8fb7f9d56ab73f399863206bb8e356
#
_entry.id   5b8fb7f9d56ab73f399863206bb8e356
#
_cell.length_a   1.000
_cell.length_b   1.000
_cell.length_c   1.000
_cell.angle_alpha   90.00
_cell.angle_beta   90.00
_cell.angle_gamma   90.00
#
_symmetry.space_group_name_H-M   'P 1'
#
loop_
_entity.id
_entity.type
_entity.pdbx_description
1 polymer ?
#
loop_
_entity_poly.entity_id
_entity_poly.type
_entity_poly.pdbx_seq_one_letter_code
_entity_poly.pdbx_strand_id
1 'polypeptide(L)'
;MHGRTLLGTAAGLALATGLTTAQTFRAGVELVSVGVTVTDRSGAIVTGLTRDDFRIVEDGRPQSIVQFTAGLETSNGADPVATHLGLLLDTSGSMEVDLKLSRSAAIKFLNTLPAAADITLVDFDTEVRVARYGQREFPRLVERIRGRKPGGYTALYDALGVYLDGADGQDGRKILVLYTDGGDTRSALPYGDLLTLLKASDVTVHAVGFLDNQGSGAHENRMRLQQMVDQTGGQAFFPDKLADLDEAYAKVVAEIRGQYHLGYASTNPAEDGAWRKVEVKTIRRDLNVRGRKGYFARYRPSR
;
A
#
# COMPACT_ATOMS: atom_id res chain seq x y z
N MET A 1 84.40 41.73 29.84
CA MET A 1 83.20 41.86 30.73
C MET A 1 82.10 40.97 30.07
N HIS A 2 81.70 39.94 30.81
CA HIS A 2 80.97 38.79 30.27
C HIS A 2 79.49 38.95 30.68
N GLY A 3 78.63 38.88 29.68
CA GLY A 3 77.17 38.76 29.88
C GLY A 3 76.68 37.43 29.36
N ARG A 4 76.29 36.51 30.26
CA ARG A 4 75.71 35.23 29.93
C ARG A 4 74.18 35.36 29.87
N THR A 5 73.57 35.06 28.69
CA THR A 5 72.10 34.99 28.51
C THR A 5 71.69 33.53 28.64
N LEU A 6 70.80 33.28 29.60
CA LEU A 6 70.14 31.99 29.81
C LEU A 6 68.91 31.85 28.89
N LEU A 7 68.89 30.87 28.02
CA LEU A 7 67.69 30.46 27.30
C LEU A 7 66.90 29.50 28.17
N GLY A 8 65.66 29.90 28.47
CA GLY A 8 64.69 29.03 29.10
C GLY A 8 63.81 28.33 28.03
N THR A 9 63.90 27.03 27.97
CA THR A 9 63.05 26.16 27.12
C THR A 9 61.71 25.94 27.82
N ALA A 10 60.64 26.48 27.27
CA ALA A 10 59.27 26.15 27.66
C ALA A 10 58.77 24.93 26.85
N ALA A 11 58.55 23.82 27.57
CA ALA A 11 57.92 22.63 26.98
C ALA A 11 56.38 22.83 27.00
N GLY A 12 55.82 23.01 25.81
CA GLY A 12 54.35 23.06 25.64
C GLY A 12 53.74 21.65 25.63
N LEU A 13 52.93 21.36 26.62
CA LEU A 13 52.13 20.15 26.72
C LEU A 13 50.86 20.31 25.83
N ALA A 14 50.82 19.68 24.66
CA ALA A 14 49.64 19.67 23.82
C ALA A 14 48.64 18.61 24.34
N LEU A 15 47.56 19.07 24.96
CA LEU A 15 46.38 18.19 25.22
C LEU A 15 45.66 17.91 23.91
N ALA A 16 45.76 16.69 23.43
CA ALA A 16 44.91 16.18 22.37
C ALA A 16 43.54 15.84 22.94
N THR A 17 42.55 16.74 22.78
CA THR A 17 41.14 16.44 23.03
C THR A 17 40.62 15.53 21.91
N GLY A 18 40.57 14.23 22.16
CA GLY A 18 39.89 13.27 21.28
C GLY A 18 38.38 13.55 21.25
N LEU A 19 37.92 14.07 20.13
CA LEU A 19 36.49 14.10 19.81
C LEU A 19 36.01 12.66 19.55
N THR A 20 35.49 12.02 20.59
CA THR A 20 34.69 10.78 20.40
C THR A 20 33.38 11.16 19.73
N THR A 21 33.30 10.98 18.44
CA THR A 21 32.03 10.98 17.73
C THR A 21 31.21 9.79 18.25
N ALA A 22 30.25 10.09 19.14
CA ALA A 22 29.24 9.13 19.52
C ALA A 22 28.45 8.75 18.27
N GLN A 23 28.74 7.57 17.72
CA GLN A 23 27.91 6.96 16.70
C GLN A 23 26.56 6.67 17.33
N THR A 24 25.60 7.56 17.08
CA THR A 24 24.21 7.36 17.46
C THR A 24 23.69 6.20 16.60
N PHE A 25 23.76 4.98 17.13
CA PHE A 25 22.98 3.86 16.58
C PHE A 25 21.51 4.24 16.76
N ARG A 26 20.89 4.80 15.74
CA ARG A 26 19.44 4.75 15.60
C ARG A 26 19.10 3.28 15.35
N ALA A 27 18.81 2.55 16.41
CA ALA A 27 18.06 1.31 16.28
C ALA A 27 16.77 1.70 15.56
N GLY A 28 16.65 1.37 14.28
CA GLY A 28 15.46 1.63 13.51
C GLY A 28 14.32 0.82 14.15
N VAL A 29 13.46 1.50 14.89
CA VAL A 29 12.22 0.88 15.38
C VAL A 29 11.37 0.65 14.15
N GLU A 30 11.13 -0.62 13.82
CA GLU A 30 10.27 -0.99 12.72
C GLU A 30 8.83 -0.56 13.05
N LEU A 31 8.27 0.29 12.18
CA LEU A 31 6.90 0.76 12.33
C LEU A 31 5.94 -0.18 11.61
N VAL A 32 4.96 -0.65 12.35
CA VAL A 32 3.81 -1.34 11.75
C VAL A 32 2.87 -0.30 11.19
N SER A 33 2.66 -0.36 9.87
CA SER A 33 1.87 0.59 9.12
C SER A 33 0.48 0.02 8.81
N VAL A 34 -0.58 0.78 9.08
CA VAL A 34 -1.96 0.35 8.87
C VAL A 34 -2.76 1.45 8.18
N GLY A 35 -3.18 1.18 6.93
CA GLY A 35 -4.17 2.00 6.24
C GLY A 35 -5.58 1.66 6.73
N VAL A 36 -6.39 2.67 7.07
CA VAL A 36 -7.77 2.46 7.49
C VAL A 36 -8.72 3.45 6.81
N THR A 37 -9.88 2.96 6.39
CA THR A 37 -11.02 3.77 5.96
C THR A 37 -12.06 3.78 7.07
N VAL A 38 -12.61 4.94 7.36
CA VAL A 38 -13.68 5.12 8.33
C VAL A 38 -14.96 5.54 7.62
N THR A 39 -16.05 4.85 7.91
CA THR A 39 -17.37 5.16 7.36
C THR A 39 -18.41 5.35 8.47
N ASP A 40 -19.41 6.14 8.18
CA ASP A 40 -20.60 6.22 9.02
C ASP A 40 -21.58 5.05 8.77
N ARG A 41 -22.73 5.08 9.42
CA ARG A 41 -23.77 4.04 9.27
C ARG A 41 -24.39 3.98 7.88
N SER A 42 -24.32 5.04 7.10
CA SER A 42 -24.79 5.09 5.72
C SER A 42 -23.74 4.55 4.72
N GLY A 43 -22.51 4.26 5.20
CA GLY A 43 -21.38 3.88 4.36
C GLY A 43 -20.61 5.07 3.77
N ALA A 44 -20.96 6.30 4.12
CA ALA A 44 -20.23 7.48 3.68
C ALA A 44 -18.88 7.59 4.40
N ILE A 45 -17.84 7.97 3.65
CA ILE A 45 -16.48 8.11 4.18
C ILE A 45 -16.42 9.30 5.12
N VAL A 46 -15.89 9.08 6.32
CA VAL A 46 -15.71 10.10 7.35
C VAL A 46 -14.27 10.60 7.30
N THR A 47 -14.11 11.89 7.03
CA THR A 47 -12.84 12.62 7.04
C THR A 47 -12.76 13.55 8.25
N GLY A 48 -11.58 14.14 8.50
CA GLY A 48 -11.40 15.13 9.57
C GLY A 48 -11.20 14.53 10.97
N LEU A 49 -11.04 13.19 11.10
CA LEU A 49 -10.63 12.58 12.35
C LEU A 49 -9.16 12.86 12.62
N THR A 50 -8.82 12.95 13.89
CA THR A 50 -7.45 13.17 14.38
C THR A 50 -6.85 11.87 14.93
N ARG A 51 -5.56 11.86 15.22
CA ARG A 51 -4.89 10.72 15.85
C ARG A 51 -5.59 10.26 17.15
N ASP A 52 -6.09 11.21 17.93
CA ASP A 52 -6.70 10.93 19.23
C ASP A 52 -8.06 10.25 19.13
N ASP A 53 -8.69 10.29 17.95
CA ASP A 53 -9.92 9.58 17.65
C ASP A 53 -9.73 8.05 17.47
N PHE A 54 -8.48 7.60 17.32
CA PHE A 54 -8.16 6.21 17.05
C PHE A 54 -7.55 5.47 18.23
N ARG A 55 -7.78 4.17 18.28
CA ARG A 55 -7.15 3.21 19.19
C ARG A 55 -6.69 2.00 18.41
N ILE A 56 -5.44 1.60 18.61
CA ILE A 56 -4.87 0.39 18.02
C ILE A 56 -4.67 -0.63 19.14
N VAL A 57 -5.04 -1.87 18.84
CA VAL A 57 -4.85 -3.02 19.73
C VAL A 57 -4.16 -4.12 18.92
N GLU A 58 -3.00 -4.59 19.38
CA GLU A 58 -2.27 -5.74 18.82
C GLU A 58 -2.31 -6.89 19.82
N ASP A 59 -2.80 -8.05 19.41
CA ASP A 59 -2.93 -9.25 20.25
C ASP A 59 -3.58 -8.96 21.63
N GLY A 60 -4.58 -8.07 21.66
CA GLY A 60 -5.26 -7.64 22.87
C GLY A 60 -4.55 -6.54 23.68
N ARG A 61 -3.36 -6.10 23.26
CA ARG A 61 -2.58 -5.05 23.95
C ARG A 61 -2.70 -3.70 23.23
N PRO A 62 -3.05 -2.61 23.94
CA PRO A 62 -3.06 -1.27 23.35
C PRO A 62 -1.70 -0.88 22.82
N GLN A 63 -1.68 -0.21 21.66
CA GLN A 63 -0.47 0.32 21.01
C GLN A 63 -0.55 1.84 20.88
N SER A 64 0.60 2.52 21.02
CA SER A 64 0.70 3.95 20.84
C SER A 64 0.88 4.34 19.39
N ILE A 65 0.00 5.18 18.84
CA ILE A 65 0.12 5.71 17.48
C ILE A 65 1.23 6.74 17.46
N VAL A 66 2.32 6.45 16.73
CA VAL A 66 3.49 7.34 16.61
C VAL A 66 3.51 8.10 15.29
N GLN A 67 2.82 7.57 14.27
CA GLN A 67 2.65 8.23 12.98
C GLN A 67 1.16 8.30 12.63
N PHE A 68 0.71 9.43 12.11
CA PHE A 68 -0.67 9.65 11.69
C PHE A 68 -0.71 10.56 10.48
N THR A 69 -1.42 10.12 9.43
CA THR A 69 -1.69 10.94 8.24
C THR A 69 -3.16 10.77 7.85
N ALA A 70 -3.86 11.87 7.63
CA ALA A 70 -5.25 11.88 7.17
C ALA A 70 -5.30 12.15 5.67
N GLY A 71 -5.96 11.28 4.92
CA GLY A 71 -6.10 11.43 3.48
C GLY A 71 -4.77 11.36 2.72
N LEU A 72 -4.74 11.98 1.55
CA LEU A 72 -3.54 12.18 0.73
C LEU A 72 -2.82 13.50 1.04
N GLU A 73 -3.36 14.30 1.96
CA GLU A 73 -2.80 15.59 2.30
C GLU A 73 -1.56 15.44 3.19
N THR A 74 -0.64 16.37 3.02
CA THR A 74 0.55 16.48 3.88
C THR A 74 0.13 16.86 5.29
N SER A 75 0.49 16.03 6.27
CA SER A 75 0.32 16.37 7.68
C SER A 75 1.11 17.63 8.01
N ASN A 76 0.51 18.55 8.78
CA ASN A 76 1.14 19.77 9.26
C ASN A 76 2.49 19.47 9.92
N GLY A 77 3.60 19.72 9.21
CA GLY A 77 4.96 19.72 9.75
C GLY A 77 5.71 18.40 9.82
N ALA A 78 5.16 17.28 9.34
CA ALA A 78 5.89 16.04 9.10
C ALA A 78 6.19 15.87 7.61
N ASP A 79 7.29 15.19 7.28
CA ASP A 79 7.58 14.83 5.90
C ASP A 79 6.40 14.05 5.29
N PRO A 80 5.97 14.40 4.07
CA PRO A 80 4.84 13.73 3.45
C PRO A 80 5.14 12.24 3.26
N VAL A 81 4.27 11.37 3.74
CA VAL A 81 4.38 9.93 3.52
C VAL A 81 4.23 9.68 2.02
N ALA A 82 5.25 9.12 1.39
CA ALA A 82 5.21 8.76 -0.02
C ALA A 82 4.02 7.84 -0.31
N THR A 83 3.33 8.08 -1.43
CA THR A 83 2.23 7.22 -1.87
C THR A 83 2.64 6.53 -3.17
N HIS A 84 2.71 5.20 -3.13
CA HIS A 84 3.01 4.33 -4.25
C HIS A 84 1.71 3.73 -4.77
N LEU A 85 1.44 3.93 -6.05
CA LEU A 85 0.23 3.40 -6.68
C LEU A 85 0.55 2.19 -7.53
N GLY A 86 -0.23 1.13 -7.35
CA GLY A 86 -0.31 0.01 -8.25
C GLY A 86 -1.55 0.10 -9.13
N LEU A 87 -1.39 -0.23 -10.38
CA LEU A 87 -2.48 -0.40 -11.32
C LEU A 87 -2.32 -1.76 -11.98
N LEU A 88 -3.20 -2.70 -11.65
CA LEU A 88 -3.28 -3.98 -12.31
C LEU A 88 -4.39 -3.95 -13.36
N LEU A 89 -4.03 -4.20 -14.61
CA LEU A 89 -4.94 -4.16 -15.74
C LEU A 89 -5.00 -5.53 -16.42
N ASP A 90 -6.15 -6.17 -16.29
CA ASP A 90 -6.45 -7.40 -16.99
C ASP A 90 -6.63 -7.11 -18.49
N THR A 91 -5.83 -7.77 -19.30
CA THR A 91 -5.86 -7.70 -20.76
C THR A 91 -6.10 -9.08 -21.39
N SER A 92 -6.64 -10.03 -20.63
CA SER A 92 -7.00 -11.37 -21.08
C SER A 92 -8.13 -11.37 -22.12
N GLY A 93 -8.34 -12.49 -22.77
CA GLY A 93 -9.35 -12.62 -23.82
C GLY A 93 -10.78 -12.40 -23.33
N SER A 94 -11.09 -12.75 -22.08
CA SER A 94 -12.42 -12.53 -21.47
C SER A 94 -12.75 -11.04 -21.29
N MET A 95 -11.74 -10.19 -21.21
CA MET A 95 -11.88 -8.74 -21.10
C MET A 95 -12.14 -8.02 -22.43
N GLU A 96 -12.27 -8.73 -23.57
CA GLU A 96 -12.40 -8.09 -24.88
C GLU A 96 -13.51 -7.04 -24.95
N VAL A 97 -14.66 -7.30 -24.35
CA VAL A 97 -15.80 -6.38 -24.30
C VAL A 97 -15.52 -5.22 -23.34
N ASP A 98 -14.94 -5.50 -22.19
CA ASP A 98 -14.80 -4.56 -21.07
C ASP A 98 -13.46 -3.78 -21.08
N LEU A 99 -12.49 -4.22 -21.90
CA LEU A 99 -11.15 -3.65 -21.91
C LEU A 99 -11.13 -2.14 -22.25
N LYS A 100 -11.99 -1.70 -23.16
CA LYS A 100 -12.10 -0.28 -23.51
C LYS A 100 -12.59 0.55 -22.32
N LEU A 101 -13.54 0.02 -21.56
CA LEU A 101 -14.09 0.65 -20.35
C LEU A 101 -13.05 0.65 -19.23
N SER A 102 -12.43 -0.50 -18.98
CA SER A 102 -11.36 -0.69 -18.01
C SER A 102 -10.21 0.32 -18.23
N ARG A 103 -9.74 0.46 -19.47
CA ARG A 103 -8.71 1.46 -19.84
C ARG A 103 -9.15 2.90 -19.58
N SER A 104 -10.38 3.22 -19.98
CA SER A 104 -10.91 4.56 -19.78
C SER A 104 -11.00 4.90 -18.30
N ALA A 105 -11.47 3.96 -17.48
CA ALA A 105 -11.51 4.07 -16.02
C ALA A 105 -10.11 4.23 -15.42
N ALA A 106 -9.15 3.39 -15.84
CA ALA A 106 -7.78 3.47 -15.37
C ALA A 106 -7.12 4.83 -15.70
N ILE A 107 -7.29 5.32 -16.93
CA ILE A 107 -6.74 6.62 -17.34
C ILE A 107 -7.42 7.77 -16.57
N LYS A 108 -8.74 7.73 -16.41
CA LYS A 108 -9.49 8.73 -15.64
C LYS A 108 -9.03 8.73 -14.18
N PHE A 109 -8.83 7.55 -13.59
CA PHE A 109 -8.30 7.38 -12.26
C PHE A 109 -6.92 8.05 -12.11
N LEU A 110 -5.99 7.78 -13.02
CA LEU A 110 -4.66 8.38 -13.02
C LEU A 110 -4.68 9.92 -13.09
N ASN A 111 -5.59 10.47 -13.89
CA ASN A 111 -5.74 11.93 -14.03
C ASN A 111 -6.37 12.62 -12.81
N THR A 112 -7.01 11.86 -11.92
CA THR A 112 -7.75 12.43 -10.77
C THR A 112 -6.94 12.32 -9.48
N LEU A 113 -5.92 11.46 -9.43
CA LEU A 113 -5.11 11.29 -8.23
C LEU A 113 -4.13 12.45 -8.06
N PRO A 114 -3.98 12.95 -6.84
CA PRO A 114 -2.88 13.84 -6.52
C PRO A 114 -1.55 13.10 -6.69
N ALA A 115 -0.47 13.85 -6.74
CA ALA A 115 0.87 13.38 -6.99
C ALA A 115 1.26 12.13 -6.18
N ALA A 116 1.18 10.96 -6.82
CA ALA A 116 1.84 9.76 -6.32
C ALA A 116 3.36 9.87 -6.52
N ALA A 117 4.15 9.26 -5.67
CA ALA A 117 5.59 9.20 -5.83
C ALA A 117 5.96 8.46 -7.13
N ASP A 118 5.29 7.35 -7.36
CA ASP A 118 5.35 6.57 -8.60
C ASP A 118 4.05 5.79 -8.85
N ILE A 119 3.95 5.23 -10.07
CA ILE A 119 2.89 4.30 -10.45
C ILE A 119 3.51 3.05 -11.04
N THR A 120 3.21 1.90 -10.45
CA THR A 120 3.55 0.59 -11.01
C THR A 120 2.36 0.04 -11.78
N LEU A 121 2.50 -0.05 -13.11
CA LEU A 121 1.55 -0.75 -13.98
C LEU A 121 1.94 -2.21 -14.09
N VAL A 122 1.00 -3.10 -13.83
CA VAL A 122 1.05 -4.51 -14.17
C VAL A 122 -0.07 -4.78 -15.15
N ASP A 123 0.26 -4.98 -16.42
CA ASP A 123 -0.69 -5.47 -17.41
C ASP A 123 -0.48 -6.97 -17.60
N PHE A 124 -1.55 -7.73 -17.55
CA PHE A 124 -1.48 -9.19 -17.57
C PHE A 124 -2.54 -9.85 -18.45
N ASP A 125 -2.15 -10.95 -19.04
CA ASP A 125 -2.95 -11.93 -19.75
C ASP A 125 -2.36 -13.33 -19.44
N THR A 126 -1.87 -14.08 -20.42
CA THR A 126 -1.05 -15.29 -20.21
C THR A 126 0.29 -14.98 -19.58
N GLU A 127 0.78 -13.76 -19.77
CA GLU A 127 2.04 -13.23 -19.25
C GLU A 127 1.81 -12.05 -18.31
N VAL A 128 2.69 -11.88 -17.34
CA VAL A 128 2.70 -10.73 -16.41
C VAL A 128 3.80 -9.76 -16.83
N ARG A 129 3.43 -8.52 -17.08
CA ARG A 129 4.35 -7.46 -17.55
C ARG A 129 4.29 -6.26 -16.61
N VAL A 130 5.41 -5.93 -15.98
CA VAL A 130 5.53 -4.87 -14.99
C VAL A 130 6.34 -3.70 -15.53
N ALA A 131 5.89 -2.48 -15.22
CA ALA A 131 6.70 -1.27 -15.42
C ALA A 131 6.32 -0.21 -14.39
N ARG A 132 7.33 0.48 -13.87
CA ARG A 132 7.18 1.59 -12.92
C ARG A 132 7.42 2.91 -13.64
N TYR A 133 6.59 3.90 -13.33
CA TYR A 133 6.59 5.22 -13.94
C TYR A 133 6.64 6.30 -12.86
N GLY A 134 7.59 7.23 -12.99
CA GLY A 134 7.56 8.48 -12.24
C GLY A 134 6.54 9.45 -12.84
N GLN A 135 6.22 10.53 -12.13
CA GLN A 135 5.23 11.54 -12.55
C GLN A 135 5.49 12.10 -13.97
N ARG A 136 6.75 12.30 -14.35
CA ARG A 136 7.12 12.82 -15.69
C ARG A 136 6.82 11.83 -16.81
N GLU A 137 6.60 10.58 -16.51
CA GLU A 137 6.38 9.50 -17.46
C GLU A 137 4.91 9.11 -17.64
N PHE A 138 3.98 9.84 -17.00
CA PHE A 138 2.53 9.58 -17.13
C PHE A 138 2.04 9.52 -18.58
N PRO A 139 2.48 10.34 -19.54
CA PRO A 139 2.08 10.19 -20.94
C PRO A 139 2.43 8.82 -21.50
N ARG A 140 3.63 8.28 -21.19
CA ARG A 140 4.07 6.94 -21.62
C ARG A 140 3.24 5.83 -20.97
N LEU A 141 2.87 5.99 -19.70
CA LEU A 141 1.96 5.08 -19.00
C LEU A 141 0.59 5.02 -19.69
N VAL A 142 0.01 6.17 -20.02
CA VAL A 142 -1.28 6.26 -20.73
C VAL A 142 -1.21 5.60 -22.11
N GLU A 143 -0.13 5.84 -22.87
CA GLU A 143 0.08 5.18 -24.16
C GLU A 143 0.17 3.66 -24.03
N ARG A 144 0.88 3.16 -23.01
CA ARG A 144 0.97 1.73 -22.76
C ARG A 144 -0.40 1.12 -22.44
N ILE A 145 -1.19 1.77 -21.58
CA ILE A 145 -2.56 1.34 -21.25
C ILE A 145 -3.41 1.26 -22.53
N ARG A 146 -3.34 2.26 -23.41
CA ARG A 146 -4.09 2.34 -24.66
C ARG A 146 -3.66 1.29 -25.69
N GLY A 147 -2.37 1.00 -25.74
CA GLY A 147 -1.77 0.15 -26.77
C GLY A 147 -2.03 -1.36 -26.63
N ARG A 148 -2.45 -1.82 -25.44
CA ARG A 148 -2.67 -3.26 -25.21
C ARG A 148 -3.88 -3.78 -25.97
N LYS A 149 -3.76 -5.01 -26.50
CA LYS A 149 -4.87 -5.73 -27.14
C LYS A 149 -5.33 -6.85 -26.22
N PRO A 150 -6.63 -7.15 -26.15
CA PRO A 150 -7.12 -8.27 -25.35
C PRO A 150 -6.68 -9.59 -26.00
N GLY A 151 -6.39 -10.58 -25.17
CA GLY A 151 -6.07 -11.92 -25.66
C GLY A 151 -5.44 -12.81 -24.61
N GLY A 152 -5.35 -14.09 -24.91
CA GLY A 152 -4.73 -15.09 -24.04
C GLY A 152 -5.57 -15.50 -22.84
N TYR A 153 -4.91 -16.23 -21.93
CA TYR A 153 -5.44 -16.68 -20.65
C TYR A 153 -5.26 -15.59 -19.58
N THR A 154 -5.71 -15.84 -18.37
CA THR A 154 -5.66 -14.89 -17.26
C THR A 154 -4.73 -15.39 -16.16
N ALA A 155 -3.61 -14.71 -15.92
CA ALA A 155 -2.67 -14.99 -14.84
C ALA A 155 -2.84 -13.95 -13.71
N LEU A 156 -4.05 -13.83 -13.16
CA LEU A 156 -4.41 -12.82 -12.14
C LEU A 156 -3.62 -12.99 -10.85
N TYR A 157 -3.51 -14.23 -10.35
CA TYR A 157 -2.84 -14.46 -9.07
C TYR A 157 -1.34 -14.24 -9.18
N ASP A 158 -0.72 -14.64 -10.29
CA ASP A 158 0.70 -14.36 -10.56
C ASP A 158 0.95 -12.85 -10.67
N ALA A 159 0.05 -12.09 -11.32
CA ALA A 159 0.15 -10.64 -11.45
C ALA A 159 0.08 -9.94 -10.09
N LEU A 160 -0.82 -10.37 -9.21
CA LEU A 160 -0.90 -9.89 -7.84
C LEU A 160 0.36 -10.25 -7.06
N GLY A 161 0.83 -11.49 -7.13
CA GLY A 161 2.05 -11.94 -6.46
C GLY A 161 3.27 -11.12 -6.85
N VAL A 162 3.48 -10.91 -8.15
CA VAL A 162 4.59 -10.09 -8.68
C VAL A 162 4.49 -8.63 -8.22
N TYR A 163 3.30 -8.05 -8.18
CA TYR A 163 3.11 -6.71 -7.66
C TYR A 163 3.44 -6.62 -6.17
N LEU A 164 2.93 -7.55 -5.35
CA LEU A 164 3.15 -7.57 -3.91
C LEU A 164 4.63 -7.71 -3.55
N ASP A 165 5.35 -8.58 -4.25
CA ASP A 165 6.81 -8.76 -4.10
C ASP A 165 7.56 -7.45 -4.42
N GLY A 166 7.24 -6.80 -5.54
CA GLY A 166 7.84 -5.52 -5.93
C GLY A 166 7.48 -4.34 -5.02
N ALA A 167 6.39 -4.42 -4.27
CA ALA A 167 5.94 -3.39 -3.33
C ALA A 167 6.54 -3.55 -1.92
N ASP A 168 6.98 -4.74 -1.55
CA ASP A 168 7.47 -5.05 -0.19
C ASP A 168 8.67 -4.17 0.22
N GLY A 169 9.56 -3.85 -0.71
CA GLY A 169 10.72 -2.98 -0.48
C GLY A 169 10.45 -1.47 -0.51
N GLN A 170 9.19 -1.03 -0.62
CA GLN A 170 8.83 0.39 -0.69
C GLN A 170 8.39 0.92 0.67
N ASP A 171 8.95 2.05 1.09
CA ASP A 171 8.50 2.76 2.29
C ASP A 171 7.35 3.70 1.96
N GLY A 172 6.32 3.74 2.82
CA GLY A 172 5.20 4.65 2.66
C GLY A 172 3.86 3.95 2.46
N ARG A 173 2.90 4.69 1.90
CA ARG A 173 1.56 4.20 1.62
C ARG A 173 1.54 3.45 0.29
N LYS A 174 1.00 2.25 0.27
CA LYS A 174 0.89 1.41 -0.92
C LYS A 174 -0.57 1.11 -1.21
N ILE A 175 -1.02 1.50 -2.38
CA ILE A 175 -2.41 1.33 -2.81
C ILE A 175 -2.41 0.69 -4.18
N LEU A 176 -3.17 -0.38 -4.33
CA LEU A 176 -3.36 -1.09 -5.58
C LEU A 176 -4.80 -0.98 -6.05
N VAL A 177 -5.00 -0.66 -7.33
CA VAL A 177 -6.32 -0.77 -7.98
C VAL A 177 -6.23 -1.83 -9.08
N LEU A 178 -7.05 -2.86 -8.92
CA LEU A 178 -7.17 -3.98 -9.83
C LEU A 178 -8.40 -3.81 -10.72
N TYR A 179 -8.23 -3.95 -12.03
CA TYR A 179 -9.29 -3.96 -13.04
C TYR A 179 -9.29 -5.33 -13.71
N THR A 180 -10.33 -6.15 -13.49
CA THR A 180 -10.40 -7.54 -13.96
C THR A 180 -11.86 -8.02 -13.98
N ASP A 181 -12.12 -9.14 -14.65
CA ASP A 181 -13.36 -9.91 -14.51
C ASP A 181 -13.30 -10.96 -13.38
N GLY A 182 -12.15 -11.03 -12.67
CA GLY A 182 -11.94 -11.87 -11.50
C GLY A 182 -11.61 -13.33 -11.80
N GLY A 183 -11.59 -13.75 -13.06
CA GLY A 183 -11.16 -15.07 -13.47
C GLY A 183 -9.66 -15.27 -13.33
N ASP A 184 -9.24 -16.50 -13.06
CA ASP A 184 -7.85 -16.94 -13.16
C ASP A 184 -7.80 -18.31 -13.84
N THR A 185 -7.05 -18.41 -14.94
CA THR A 185 -7.00 -19.63 -15.74
C THR A 185 -5.57 -20.11 -16.00
N ARG A 186 -4.56 -19.34 -15.57
CA ARG A 186 -3.16 -19.61 -15.96
C ARG A 186 -2.14 -19.49 -14.85
N SER A 187 -2.43 -18.88 -13.72
CA SER A 187 -1.45 -18.65 -12.67
C SER A 187 -0.82 -19.93 -12.17
N ALA A 188 0.48 -19.88 -11.89
CA ALA A 188 1.20 -20.89 -11.15
C ALA A 188 1.00 -20.74 -9.63
N LEU A 189 0.77 -19.52 -9.15
CA LEU A 189 0.48 -19.22 -7.75
C LEU A 189 -0.92 -19.72 -7.38
N PRO A 190 -1.07 -20.63 -6.39
CA PRO A 190 -2.38 -21.07 -5.92
C PRO A 190 -3.14 -19.94 -5.22
N TYR A 191 -4.48 -19.94 -5.30
CA TYR A 191 -5.32 -18.95 -4.66
C TYR A 191 -5.10 -18.83 -3.13
N GLY A 192 -4.92 -19.95 -2.43
CA GLY A 192 -4.65 -19.96 -1.00
C GLY A 192 -3.34 -19.26 -0.62
N ASP A 193 -2.31 -19.43 -1.44
CA ASP A 193 -1.00 -18.80 -1.24
C ASP A 193 -1.09 -17.30 -1.55
N LEU A 194 -1.84 -16.90 -2.59
CA LEU A 194 -2.14 -15.49 -2.86
C LEU A 194 -2.82 -14.83 -1.66
N LEU A 195 -3.84 -15.46 -1.06
CA LEU A 195 -4.50 -14.90 0.14
C LEU A 195 -3.53 -14.73 1.30
N THR A 196 -2.54 -15.63 1.44
CA THR A 196 -1.48 -15.52 2.44
C THR A 196 -0.56 -14.34 2.16
N LEU A 197 -0.16 -14.12 0.89
CA LEU A 197 0.63 -12.95 0.49
C LEU A 197 -0.12 -11.65 0.72
N LEU A 198 -1.40 -11.57 0.33
CA LEU A 198 -2.24 -10.40 0.57
C LEU A 198 -2.35 -10.08 2.07
N LYS A 199 -2.51 -11.10 2.88
CA LYS A 199 -2.58 -10.97 4.34
C LYS A 199 -1.27 -10.51 4.96
N ALA A 200 -0.13 -10.91 4.40
CA ALA A 200 1.20 -10.51 4.84
C ALA A 200 1.54 -9.07 4.44
N SER A 201 1.01 -8.62 3.31
CA SER A 201 1.33 -7.32 2.72
C SER A 201 0.70 -6.15 3.49
N ASP A 202 1.33 -4.98 3.40
CA ASP A 202 0.79 -3.69 3.85
C ASP A 202 0.13 -2.88 2.70
N VAL A 203 0.00 -3.47 1.51
CA VAL A 203 -0.70 -2.89 0.36
C VAL A 203 -2.20 -2.91 0.60
N THR A 204 -2.89 -1.79 0.43
CA THR A 204 -4.36 -1.75 0.38
C THR A 204 -4.82 -2.01 -1.06
N VAL A 205 -5.57 -3.08 -1.28
CA VAL A 205 -6.03 -3.51 -2.61
C VAL A 205 -7.50 -3.14 -2.80
N HIS A 206 -7.80 -2.33 -3.81
CA HIS A 206 -9.16 -2.10 -4.31
C HIS A 206 -9.35 -2.84 -5.63
N ALA A 207 -10.54 -3.33 -5.89
CA ALA A 207 -10.87 -4.01 -7.14
C ALA A 207 -12.09 -3.39 -7.83
N VAL A 208 -12.01 -3.28 -9.16
CA VAL A 208 -13.15 -2.98 -10.03
C VAL A 208 -13.39 -4.22 -10.88
N GLY A 209 -14.45 -4.96 -10.55
CA GLY A 209 -14.77 -6.24 -11.14
C GLY A 209 -15.83 -6.14 -12.26
N PHE A 210 -15.48 -6.52 -13.48
CA PHE A 210 -16.38 -6.55 -14.65
C PHE A 210 -16.99 -7.95 -14.77
N LEU A 211 -18.17 -8.18 -14.17
CA LEU A 211 -18.73 -9.52 -14.02
C LEU A 211 -19.90 -9.82 -14.96
N ASP A 212 -20.46 -8.81 -15.64
CA ASP A 212 -21.68 -8.94 -16.43
C ASP A 212 -21.56 -9.98 -17.56
N ASN A 213 -20.37 -10.14 -18.11
CA ASN A 213 -20.11 -11.05 -19.21
C ASN A 213 -19.64 -12.44 -18.79
N GLN A 214 -19.57 -12.74 -17.47
CA GLN A 214 -18.96 -13.97 -16.93
C GLN A 214 -19.94 -15.15 -16.76
N GLY A 215 -21.23 -14.98 -17.03
CA GLY A 215 -22.23 -16.05 -16.92
C GLY A 215 -22.23 -16.72 -15.54
N SER A 216 -22.13 -18.04 -15.47
CA SER A 216 -22.18 -18.80 -14.20
C SER A 216 -20.97 -18.56 -13.27
N GLY A 217 -19.83 -18.10 -13.78
CA GLY A 217 -18.63 -17.81 -12.99
C GLY A 217 -18.70 -16.51 -12.21
N ALA A 218 -19.61 -15.60 -12.56
CA ALA A 218 -19.69 -14.25 -11.98
C ALA A 218 -19.78 -14.26 -10.43
N HIS A 219 -20.57 -15.16 -9.85
CA HIS A 219 -20.74 -15.24 -8.42
C HIS A 219 -19.45 -15.66 -7.70
N GLU A 220 -18.77 -16.67 -8.21
CA GLU A 220 -17.49 -17.13 -7.65
C GLU A 220 -16.41 -16.06 -7.77
N ASN A 221 -16.28 -15.43 -8.93
CA ASN A 221 -15.33 -14.34 -9.17
C ASN A 221 -15.59 -13.16 -8.24
N ARG A 222 -16.87 -12.78 -8.05
CA ARG A 222 -17.26 -11.75 -7.06
C ARG A 222 -16.79 -12.10 -5.66
N MET A 223 -17.04 -13.31 -5.20
CA MET A 223 -16.63 -13.76 -3.87
C MET A 223 -15.11 -13.77 -3.70
N ARG A 224 -14.37 -14.23 -4.71
CA ARG A 224 -12.90 -14.25 -4.69
C ARG A 224 -12.32 -12.83 -4.63
N LEU A 225 -12.80 -11.91 -5.49
CA LEU A 225 -12.37 -10.52 -5.46
C LEU A 225 -12.69 -9.85 -4.12
N GLN A 226 -13.89 -10.06 -3.57
CA GLN A 226 -14.25 -9.55 -2.25
C GLN A 226 -13.31 -10.09 -1.17
N GLN A 227 -13.02 -11.39 -1.18
CA GLN A 227 -12.12 -12.01 -0.21
C GLN A 227 -10.69 -11.46 -0.31
N MET A 228 -10.18 -11.23 -1.54
CA MET A 228 -8.84 -10.63 -1.73
C MET A 228 -8.75 -9.23 -1.11
N VAL A 229 -9.71 -8.35 -1.41
CA VAL A 229 -9.67 -6.97 -0.90
C VAL A 229 -9.89 -6.91 0.62
N ASP A 230 -10.69 -7.81 1.17
CA ASP A 230 -10.95 -7.90 2.62
C ASP A 230 -9.70 -8.25 3.43
N GLN A 231 -8.72 -8.99 2.85
CA GLN A 231 -7.44 -9.27 3.52
C GLN A 231 -6.63 -8.00 3.77
N THR A 232 -6.75 -7.02 2.90
CA THR A 232 -5.94 -5.81 2.88
C THR A 232 -6.65 -4.57 3.43
N GLY A 233 -7.95 -4.69 3.74
CA GLY A 233 -8.79 -3.58 4.18
C GLY A 233 -9.26 -2.66 3.05
N GLY A 234 -9.13 -3.09 1.80
CA GLY A 234 -9.67 -2.39 0.64
C GLY A 234 -11.14 -2.72 0.35
N GLN A 235 -11.60 -2.42 -0.85
CA GLN A 235 -12.99 -2.62 -1.27
C GLN A 235 -13.09 -3.06 -2.73
N ALA A 236 -14.02 -3.96 -3.03
CA ALA A 236 -14.38 -4.33 -4.39
C ALA A 236 -15.64 -3.58 -4.84
N PHE A 237 -15.64 -3.15 -6.09
CA PHE A 237 -16.73 -2.48 -6.78
C PHE A 237 -17.08 -3.27 -8.02
N PHE A 238 -18.37 -3.45 -8.27
CA PHE A 238 -18.88 -4.27 -9.36
C PHE A 238 -19.89 -3.47 -10.18
N PRO A 239 -19.41 -2.64 -11.14
CA PRO A 239 -20.30 -1.87 -12.01
C PRO A 239 -21.02 -2.78 -12.99
N ASP A 240 -22.34 -2.69 -13.07
CA ASP A 240 -23.17 -3.48 -14.02
C ASP A 240 -23.31 -2.76 -15.38
N LYS A 241 -23.05 -1.47 -15.48
CA LYS A 241 -23.14 -0.66 -16.71
C LYS A 241 -22.14 0.49 -16.68
N LEU A 242 -21.95 1.09 -17.85
CA LEU A 242 -21.03 2.24 -18.02
C LEU A 242 -21.27 3.38 -17.03
N ALA A 243 -22.53 3.69 -16.73
CA ALA A 243 -22.86 4.75 -15.76
C ALA A 243 -22.40 4.41 -14.35
N ASP A 244 -22.47 3.14 -13.96
CA ASP A 244 -22.06 2.67 -12.63
C ASP A 244 -20.53 2.63 -12.49
N LEU A 245 -19.80 2.56 -13.62
CA LEU A 245 -18.34 2.62 -13.63
C LEU A 245 -17.81 3.97 -13.15
N ASP A 246 -18.45 5.07 -13.54
CA ASP A 246 -18.09 6.41 -13.07
C ASP A 246 -18.34 6.54 -11.55
N GLU A 247 -19.40 5.94 -11.04
CA GLU A 247 -19.69 5.90 -9.62
C GLU A 247 -18.68 5.01 -8.86
N ALA A 248 -18.43 3.79 -9.36
CA ALA A 248 -17.41 2.89 -8.79
C ALA A 248 -16.05 3.57 -8.73
N TYR A 249 -15.67 4.25 -9.81
CA TYR A 249 -14.47 5.03 -9.89
C TYR A 249 -14.41 6.16 -8.84
N ALA A 250 -15.48 6.97 -8.72
CA ALA A 250 -15.55 8.02 -7.72
C ALA A 250 -15.43 7.46 -6.30
N LYS A 251 -16.01 6.29 -6.03
CA LYS A 251 -15.87 5.58 -4.75
C LYS A 251 -14.43 5.14 -4.49
N VAL A 252 -13.73 4.57 -5.49
CA VAL A 252 -12.30 4.21 -5.35
C VAL A 252 -11.47 5.45 -5.00
N VAL A 253 -11.66 6.56 -5.72
CA VAL A 253 -10.94 7.81 -5.45
C VAL A 253 -11.27 8.35 -4.06
N ALA A 254 -12.54 8.31 -3.64
CA ALA A 254 -12.96 8.74 -2.32
C ALA A 254 -12.33 7.89 -1.21
N GLU A 255 -12.28 6.55 -1.39
CA GLU A 255 -11.60 5.61 -0.48
C GLU A 255 -10.13 5.99 -0.32
N ILE A 256 -9.41 6.19 -1.42
CA ILE A 256 -7.99 6.53 -1.39
C ILE A 256 -7.73 7.88 -0.73
N ARG A 257 -8.57 8.89 -1.05
CA ARG A 257 -8.46 10.23 -0.46
C ARG A 257 -8.86 10.29 1.01
N GLY A 258 -9.82 9.48 1.41
CA GLY A 258 -10.35 9.45 2.78
C GLY A 258 -9.61 8.50 3.71
N GLN A 259 -8.68 7.70 3.21
CA GLN A 259 -7.96 6.71 4.02
C GLN A 259 -7.00 7.39 5.00
N TYR A 260 -7.08 7.00 6.27
CA TYR A 260 -6.09 7.34 7.30
C TYR A 260 -4.94 6.35 7.26
N HIS A 261 -3.74 6.83 7.55
CA HIS A 261 -2.55 6.01 7.67
C HIS A 261 -1.99 6.13 9.08
N LEU A 262 -1.94 5.00 9.78
CA LEU A 262 -1.52 4.91 11.18
C LEU A 262 -0.24 4.10 11.26
N GLY A 263 0.74 4.60 12.02
CA GLY A 263 1.98 3.88 12.32
C GLY A 263 2.16 3.73 13.81
N TYR A 264 2.58 2.55 14.26
CA TYR A 264 2.94 2.29 15.65
C TYR A 264 4.16 1.37 15.75
N ALA A 265 4.90 1.46 16.84
CA ALA A 265 5.95 0.50 17.18
C ALA A 265 5.31 -0.60 18.03
N SER A 266 5.41 -1.85 17.59
CA SER A 266 4.87 -2.98 18.34
C SER A 266 5.53 -3.09 19.71
N THR A 267 4.73 -3.30 20.76
CA THR A 267 5.23 -3.62 22.10
C THR A 267 5.67 -5.09 22.24
N ASN A 268 5.46 -5.91 21.21
CA ASN A 268 5.95 -7.28 21.13
C ASN A 268 7.20 -7.35 20.25
N PRO A 269 8.42 -7.42 20.83
CA PRO A 269 9.66 -7.40 20.06
C PRO A 269 10.04 -8.74 19.42
N ALA A 270 9.21 -9.78 19.56
CA ALA A 270 9.56 -11.11 19.05
C ALA A 270 9.59 -11.16 17.52
N GLU A 271 10.75 -11.51 16.96
CA GLU A 271 10.97 -11.72 15.52
C GLU A 271 10.77 -13.20 15.16
N ASP A 272 9.58 -13.73 15.47
CA ASP A 272 9.24 -15.15 15.43
C ASP A 272 8.45 -15.58 14.16
N GLY A 273 8.18 -14.63 13.26
CA GLY A 273 7.37 -14.88 12.07
C GLY A 273 5.89 -15.14 12.35
N ALA A 274 5.44 -15.01 13.60
CA ALA A 274 4.08 -15.32 13.96
C ALA A 274 3.11 -14.18 13.53
N TRP A 275 1.87 -14.57 13.31
CA TRP A 275 0.79 -13.62 13.01
C TRP A 275 0.49 -12.73 14.23
N ARG A 276 0.41 -11.43 14.01
CA ARG A 276 -0.02 -10.42 14.98
C ARG A 276 -1.39 -9.89 14.55
N LYS A 277 -2.40 -10.13 15.38
CA LYS A 277 -3.74 -9.60 15.11
C LYS A 277 -3.79 -8.12 15.47
N VAL A 278 -4.21 -7.28 14.52
CA VAL A 278 -4.36 -5.83 14.71
C VAL A 278 -5.84 -5.45 14.60
N GLU A 279 -6.31 -4.70 15.58
CA GLU A 279 -7.64 -4.10 15.57
C GLU A 279 -7.49 -2.58 15.69
N VAL A 280 -8.04 -1.86 14.72
CA VAL A 280 -8.16 -0.39 14.80
C VAL A 280 -9.61 -0.05 15.10
N LYS A 281 -9.82 0.80 16.08
CA LYS A 281 -11.14 1.28 16.51
C LYS A 281 -11.13 2.80 16.62
N THR A 282 -12.30 3.41 16.46
CA THR A 282 -12.52 4.81 16.81
C THR A 282 -13.12 4.93 18.20
N ILE A 283 -12.89 6.07 18.89
CA ILE A 283 -13.59 6.39 20.14
C ILE A 283 -15.08 6.60 19.90
N ARG A 284 -15.47 7.02 18.69
CA ARG A 284 -16.86 7.16 18.26
C ARG A 284 -17.41 5.80 17.86
N ARG A 285 -18.43 5.34 18.58
CA ARG A 285 -19.05 4.01 18.40
C ARG A 285 -20.02 3.93 17.21
N ASP A 286 -20.38 5.06 16.62
CA ASP A 286 -21.25 5.19 15.46
C ASP A 286 -20.54 5.03 14.14
N LEU A 287 -19.21 4.86 14.17
CA LEU A 287 -18.36 4.74 12.99
C LEU A 287 -17.86 3.30 12.80
N ASN A 288 -17.73 2.90 11.54
CA ASN A 288 -17.14 1.64 11.13
C ASN A 288 -15.71 1.87 10.68
N VAL A 289 -14.78 1.02 11.08
CA VAL A 289 -13.38 1.08 10.68
C VAL A 289 -13.03 -0.16 9.88
N ARG A 290 -12.49 0.03 8.69
CA ARG A 290 -11.98 -1.03 7.82
C ARG A 290 -10.48 -0.83 7.60
N GLY A 291 -9.72 -1.90 7.73
CA GLY A 291 -8.28 -1.95 7.52
C GLY A 291 -7.80 -3.39 7.56
N ARG A 292 -6.50 -3.60 7.34
CA ARG A 292 -5.92 -4.95 7.48
C ARG A 292 -6.07 -5.45 8.90
N LYS A 293 -6.25 -6.77 9.05
CA LYS A 293 -6.56 -7.41 10.35
C LYS A 293 -5.32 -7.84 11.14
N GLY A 294 -4.14 -7.63 10.58
CA GLY A 294 -2.89 -8.01 11.22
C GLY A 294 -1.72 -8.04 10.22
N TYR A 295 -0.62 -8.61 10.67
CA TYR A 295 0.59 -8.78 9.87
C TYR A 295 1.40 -9.98 10.42
N PHE A 296 2.35 -10.50 9.64
CA PHE A 296 3.34 -11.44 10.15
C PHE A 296 4.52 -10.68 10.72
N ALA A 297 4.89 -10.96 11.96
CA ALA A 297 6.12 -10.43 12.54
C ALA A 297 7.32 -10.86 11.69
N ARG A 298 8.36 -10.02 11.69
CA ARG A 298 9.61 -10.40 11.03
C ARG A 298 10.13 -11.73 11.59
N TYR A 299 10.66 -12.57 10.73
CA TYR A 299 11.32 -13.80 11.18
C TYR A 299 12.83 -13.58 11.19
N ARG A 300 13.46 -13.77 12.34
CA ARG A 300 14.91 -13.83 12.48
C ARG A 300 15.29 -15.17 13.08
N PRO A 301 16.02 -16.05 12.35
CA PRO A 301 16.47 -17.31 12.91
C PRO A 301 17.27 -17.08 14.20
N SER A 302 16.97 -17.82 15.27
CA SER A 302 17.82 -17.85 16.45
C SER A 302 19.18 -18.40 16.04
N ARG A 303 20.26 -17.65 16.33
CA ARG A 303 21.64 -18.10 16.11
C ARG A 303 22.01 -19.20 17.09
#